data_c0cef80483b4ababf460a472c8295a43
#
_entry.id   c0cef80483b4ababf460a472c8295a43
#
_cell.length_a   1.000
_cell.length_b   1.000
_cell.length_c   1.000
_cell.angle_alpha   90.00
_cell.angle_beta   90.00
_cell.angle_gamma   90.00
#
_symmetry.space_group_name_H-M   'P 1'
#
loop_
_entity.id
_entity.type
_entity.pdbx_description
1 polymer ?
#
loop_
_entity_poly.entity_id
_entity_poly.type
_entity_poly.pdbx_seq_one_letter_code
_entity_poly.pdbx_strand_id
1 'polypeptide(L)'
;LLSKIQSLGCRGVTGYAVSVECHVSNGLPGFDIVGLPDTAVKEARERVRSAIKTNGMKFPVSRLTVNLAPADTRKAGTLYDLPVLLGILCATGEIRQPPATAAFFGEVSLAGDIRPVTGALTMALAAEQIGLKELYVPAGNAAEAAFADRVTVYPVENIAQLVHHLRGDKRIAPMTPPQLETEPRFPVDFAEVKAQENVKRALEVAAAGGHNILLIGPPGAGKSMLAKRLPTILPAMNRAEMIETTQVYSVLGLTTPDDPVVRIRPFRAPHHTVSNVAMSGGGSALQPGEMSLANNGVLFLDELPEFSPAVLETMRQPLEDGSITISRATGSVTYPSRFMLVCAMNPCKCGWYGHPSGRCRCSPRDVRRYHARVSGPLLDRIDIIVEVPALEFDELTEPSAGEPSRAIRARVNAARAVQRARYGDDTTTTNAHMGPRALTEFCALSPECEQLMHQAFDSMALTARSYDRILRVARTIADLDGAETIGLAHLAEAIQYRTYDFSVAEP
;
A
#
# COMPACT_ATOMS: atom_id res chain seq x y z
N LEU A 1 -1.11 -15.83 43.58
CA LEU A 1 -0.09 -14.95 43.02
C LEU A 1 -0.59 -14.35 41.71
N LEU A 2 -0.45 -13.04 41.55
CA LEU A 2 -0.93 -12.29 40.36
C LEU A 2 0.25 -11.60 39.70
N SER A 3 0.33 -11.67 38.38
CA SER A 3 1.26 -10.90 37.56
C SER A 3 0.51 -10.21 36.42
N LYS A 4 1.10 -9.15 35.86
CA LYS A 4 0.54 -8.39 34.77
C LYS A 4 1.63 -8.03 33.76
N ILE A 5 1.52 -8.50 32.54
CA ILE A 5 2.44 -8.23 31.43
C ILE A 5 1.72 -7.39 30.37
N GLN A 6 2.38 -6.33 29.90
CA GLN A 6 1.87 -5.57 28.76
C GLN A 6 2.19 -6.27 27.47
N SER A 7 1.22 -6.28 26.57
CA SER A 7 1.33 -6.77 25.21
C SER A 7 0.57 -5.87 24.26
N LEU A 8 0.60 -6.21 23.01
CA LEU A 8 -0.06 -5.48 21.94
C LEU A 8 -0.78 -6.46 21.03
N GLY A 9 -1.78 -5.99 20.34
CA GLY A 9 -2.43 -6.69 19.25
C GLY A 9 -2.65 -5.76 18.08
N CYS A 10 -2.97 -6.29 16.91
CA CYS A 10 -3.36 -5.48 15.77
C CYS A 10 -4.62 -6.04 15.11
N ARG A 11 -5.38 -5.12 14.51
CA ARG A 11 -6.53 -5.43 13.66
C ARG A 11 -6.41 -4.61 12.39
N GLY A 12 -6.03 -5.26 11.30
CA GLY A 12 -5.57 -4.56 10.13
C GLY A 12 -4.37 -3.68 10.45
N VAL A 13 -4.40 -2.42 10.04
CA VAL A 13 -3.33 -1.43 10.31
C VAL A 13 -3.53 -0.65 11.62
N THR A 14 -4.43 -1.09 12.49
CA THR A 14 -4.67 -0.45 13.79
C THR A 14 -4.17 -1.36 14.91
N GLY A 15 -3.23 -0.87 15.70
CA GLY A 15 -2.74 -1.57 16.90
C GLY A 15 -3.51 -1.18 18.15
N TYR A 16 -3.52 -2.05 19.14
CA TYR A 16 -4.16 -1.82 20.44
C TYR A 16 -3.38 -2.49 21.59
N ALA A 17 -3.52 -1.94 22.77
CA ALA A 17 -2.91 -2.50 23.98
C ALA A 17 -3.64 -3.75 24.47
N VAL A 18 -2.89 -4.72 24.95
CA VAL A 18 -3.41 -5.93 25.62
C VAL A 18 -2.68 -6.11 26.94
N SER A 19 -3.44 -6.28 28.01
CA SER A 19 -2.91 -6.64 29.32
C SER A 19 -3.08 -8.14 29.54
N VAL A 20 -1.98 -8.85 29.77
CA VAL A 20 -1.97 -10.28 30.07
C VAL A 20 -1.82 -10.44 31.59
N GLU A 21 -2.91 -10.84 32.25
CA GLU A 21 -2.98 -11.02 33.69
C GLU A 21 -2.95 -12.50 34.01
N CYS A 22 -1.93 -12.94 34.78
CA CYS A 22 -1.76 -14.32 35.13
C CYS A 22 -2.03 -14.49 36.62
N HIS A 23 -2.96 -15.37 36.99
CA HIS A 23 -3.29 -15.71 38.35
C HIS A 23 -3.04 -17.20 38.63
N VAL A 24 -2.16 -17.44 39.63
CA VAL A 24 -1.89 -18.78 40.15
C VAL A 24 -2.61 -18.93 41.48
N SER A 25 -3.53 -19.86 41.59
CA SER A 25 -4.32 -20.16 42.79
C SER A 25 -4.22 -21.62 43.20
N ASN A 26 -4.48 -21.89 44.49
CA ASN A 26 -4.58 -23.25 44.99
C ASN A 26 -5.78 -23.96 44.37
N GLY A 27 -5.65 -25.25 44.07
CA GLY A 27 -6.71 -26.07 43.53
C GLY A 27 -6.20 -27.16 42.60
N LEU A 28 -7.12 -27.90 42.00
CA LEU A 28 -6.77 -28.92 41.01
C LEU A 28 -6.02 -28.26 39.83
N PRO A 29 -4.92 -28.92 39.35
CA PRO A 29 -4.17 -28.39 38.23
C PRO A 29 -5.05 -28.13 37.02
N GLY A 30 -4.97 -26.93 36.50
CA GLY A 30 -5.73 -26.48 35.30
C GLY A 30 -5.06 -25.28 34.66
N PHE A 31 -5.25 -25.10 33.36
CA PHE A 31 -4.74 -23.92 32.63
C PHE A 31 -5.84 -23.37 31.70
N ASP A 32 -6.41 -22.25 32.11
CA ASP A 32 -7.48 -21.56 31.40
C ASP A 32 -7.02 -20.22 30.84
N ILE A 33 -7.38 -19.92 29.58
CA ILE A 33 -7.16 -18.61 28.98
C ILE A 33 -8.53 -18.00 28.66
N VAL A 34 -8.78 -16.81 29.18
CA VAL A 34 -10.03 -16.04 29.04
C VAL A 34 -9.78 -14.68 28.38
N GLY A 35 -10.81 -13.93 28.00
CA GLY A 35 -10.69 -12.63 27.33
C GLY A 35 -10.86 -12.71 25.81
N LEU A 36 -11.85 -13.52 25.36
CA LEU A 36 -12.18 -13.76 23.94
C LEU A 36 -11.00 -14.30 23.08
N PRO A 37 -10.27 -15.34 23.56
CA PRO A 37 -9.22 -15.95 22.77
C PRO A 37 -9.77 -16.73 21.58
N ASP A 38 -9.10 -16.68 20.41
CA ASP A 38 -9.35 -17.61 19.32
C ASP A 38 -8.74 -19.01 19.59
N THR A 39 -8.84 -19.91 18.62
CA THR A 39 -8.28 -21.26 18.75
C THR A 39 -6.77 -21.24 18.92
N ALA A 40 -6.04 -20.41 18.14
CA ALA A 40 -4.60 -20.33 18.19
C ALA A 40 -4.10 -19.82 19.56
N VAL A 41 -4.79 -18.84 20.15
CA VAL A 41 -4.51 -18.34 21.51
C VAL A 41 -4.79 -19.43 22.57
N LYS A 42 -5.85 -20.22 22.41
CA LYS A 42 -6.12 -21.34 23.34
C LYS A 42 -5.06 -22.44 23.29
N GLU A 43 -4.50 -22.70 22.11
CA GLU A 43 -3.40 -23.66 21.91
C GLU A 43 -2.07 -23.18 22.53
N ALA A 44 -1.91 -21.90 22.83
CA ALA A 44 -0.75 -21.35 23.55
C ALA A 44 -0.46 -22.13 24.84
N ARG A 45 -1.48 -22.72 25.50
CA ARG A 45 -1.31 -23.51 26.73
C ARG A 45 -0.27 -24.60 26.56
N GLU A 46 -0.33 -25.37 25.49
CA GLU A 46 0.57 -26.51 25.26
C GLU A 46 1.95 -26.01 24.84
N ARG A 47 2.04 -24.98 23.98
CA ARG A 47 3.33 -24.41 23.57
C ARG A 47 4.08 -23.80 24.74
N VAL A 48 3.43 -22.97 25.54
CA VAL A 48 4.03 -22.31 26.72
C VAL A 48 4.44 -23.31 27.77
N ARG A 49 3.57 -24.29 28.07
CA ARG A 49 3.88 -25.35 29.04
C ARG A 49 5.11 -26.16 28.63
N SER A 50 5.19 -26.58 27.37
CA SER A 50 6.34 -27.33 26.85
C SER A 50 7.60 -26.49 26.90
N ALA A 51 7.57 -25.23 26.40
CA ALA A 51 8.71 -24.34 26.36
C ALA A 51 9.30 -24.07 27.76
N ILE A 52 8.45 -23.80 28.77
CA ILE A 52 8.91 -23.61 30.17
C ILE A 52 9.65 -24.86 30.66
N LYS A 53 9.06 -26.05 30.45
CA LYS A 53 9.68 -27.31 30.94
C LYS A 53 10.97 -27.64 30.19
N THR A 54 11.00 -27.50 28.87
CA THR A 54 12.16 -27.78 28.01
C THR A 54 13.36 -26.91 28.39
N ASN A 55 13.11 -25.68 28.87
CA ASN A 55 14.16 -24.77 29.29
C ASN A 55 14.48 -24.87 30.80
N GLY A 56 14.12 -25.98 31.47
CA GLY A 56 14.48 -26.26 32.85
C GLY A 56 13.79 -25.41 33.91
N MET A 57 12.77 -24.63 33.53
CA MET A 57 11.98 -23.79 34.44
C MET A 57 10.77 -24.57 35.00
N LYS A 58 10.30 -24.16 36.18
CA LYS A 58 9.19 -24.86 36.84
C LYS A 58 7.83 -24.35 36.31
N PHE A 59 7.03 -25.28 35.77
CA PHE A 59 5.64 -25.00 35.47
C PHE A 59 4.78 -25.30 36.73
N PRO A 60 3.89 -24.36 37.17
CA PRO A 60 3.12 -24.54 38.38
C PRO A 60 2.14 -25.72 38.29
N VAL A 61 2.13 -26.58 39.36
CA VAL A 61 1.16 -27.66 39.55
C VAL A 61 -0.01 -27.11 40.37
N SER A 62 -0.69 -26.11 39.82
CA SER A 62 -1.74 -25.35 40.50
C SER A 62 -2.80 -24.91 39.43
N ARG A 63 -3.88 -24.31 39.87
CA ARG A 63 -4.84 -23.70 38.91
C ARG A 63 -4.27 -22.39 38.38
N LEU A 64 -4.09 -22.33 37.07
CA LEU A 64 -3.60 -21.18 36.35
C LEU A 64 -4.71 -20.59 35.50
N THR A 65 -5.00 -19.31 35.68
CA THR A 65 -5.93 -18.54 34.85
C THR A 65 -5.22 -17.36 34.24
N VAL A 66 -5.27 -17.25 32.91
CA VAL A 66 -4.71 -16.11 32.16
C VAL A 66 -5.85 -15.33 31.56
N ASN A 67 -5.92 -14.04 31.87
CA ASN A 67 -6.90 -13.12 31.30
C ASN A 67 -6.22 -12.18 30.30
N LEU A 68 -6.78 -12.07 29.10
CA LEU A 68 -6.34 -11.15 28.05
C LEU A 68 -7.29 -9.96 27.99
N ALA A 69 -6.96 -8.86 28.69
CA ALA A 69 -7.79 -7.67 28.72
C ALA A 69 -7.42 -6.67 27.58
N PRO A 70 -8.39 -5.92 27.03
CA PRO A 70 -9.80 -5.87 27.38
C PRO A 70 -10.61 -7.05 26.80
N ALA A 71 -11.70 -7.43 27.46
CA ALA A 71 -12.52 -8.59 27.09
C ALA A 71 -13.51 -8.32 25.95
N ASP A 72 -13.63 -7.10 25.47
CA ASP A 72 -14.51 -6.68 24.37
C ASP A 72 -13.85 -6.89 22.98
N THR A 73 -12.54 -7.04 22.94
CA THR A 73 -11.76 -7.23 21.72
C THR A 73 -11.31 -8.69 21.59
N ARG A 74 -11.60 -9.33 20.45
CA ARG A 74 -11.16 -10.69 20.16
C ARG A 74 -9.64 -10.72 19.94
N LYS A 75 -8.94 -11.60 20.66
CA LYS A 75 -7.52 -11.86 20.52
C LYS A 75 -7.29 -13.03 19.58
N ALA A 76 -6.47 -12.80 18.57
CA ALA A 76 -6.20 -13.78 17.52
C ALA A 76 -4.72 -13.98 17.29
N GLY A 77 -4.34 -15.19 16.90
CA GLY A 77 -2.97 -15.53 16.52
C GLY A 77 -2.09 -15.96 17.70
N THR A 78 -0.84 -16.27 17.39
CA THR A 78 0.13 -16.87 18.31
C THR A 78 0.99 -15.84 19.07
N LEU A 79 0.83 -14.56 18.78
CA LEU A 79 1.66 -13.46 19.29
C LEU A 79 1.59 -13.29 20.82
N TYR A 80 0.58 -13.84 21.47
CA TYR A 80 0.39 -13.76 22.93
C TYR A 80 1.13 -14.87 23.70
N ASP A 81 1.75 -15.84 23.03
CA ASP A 81 2.48 -16.93 23.68
C ASP A 81 3.56 -16.39 24.62
N LEU A 82 4.38 -15.44 24.12
CA LEU A 82 5.47 -14.85 24.90
C LEU A 82 4.97 -14.08 26.14
N PRO A 83 4.02 -13.15 26.07
CA PRO A 83 3.54 -12.46 27.27
C PRO A 83 2.80 -13.38 28.24
N VAL A 84 2.12 -14.43 27.76
CA VAL A 84 1.52 -15.46 28.63
C VAL A 84 2.61 -16.23 29.39
N LEU A 85 3.67 -16.65 28.69
CA LEU A 85 4.82 -17.31 29.29
C LEU A 85 5.47 -16.45 30.38
N LEU A 86 5.76 -15.19 30.07
CA LEU A 86 6.35 -14.25 31.04
C LEU A 86 5.42 -14.00 32.23
N GLY A 87 4.13 -13.91 32.01
CA GLY A 87 3.14 -13.79 33.08
C GLY A 87 3.21 -14.98 34.06
N ILE A 88 3.34 -16.20 33.52
CA ILE A 88 3.50 -17.40 34.38
C ILE A 88 4.83 -17.35 35.17
N LEU A 89 5.94 -17.02 34.49
CA LEU A 89 7.26 -16.94 35.18
C LEU A 89 7.28 -15.84 36.23
N CYS A 90 6.62 -14.70 36.01
CA CYS A 90 6.48 -13.67 37.06
C CYS A 90 5.61 -14.14 38.22
N ALA A 91 4.47 -14.79 37.97
CA ALA A 91 3.56 -15.26 39.00
C ALA A 91 4.16 -16.40 39.81
N THR A 92 5.11 -17.18 39.29
CA THR A 92 5.83 -18.23 40.00
C THR A 92 7.12 -17.74 40.69
N GLY A 93 7.51 -16.47 40.49
CA GLY A 93 8.72 -15.89 41.07
C GLY A 93 10.02 -16.25 40.36
N GLU A 94 9.96 -16.88 39.18
CA GLU A 94 11.13 -17.22 38.35
C GLU A 94 11.84 -15.99 37.80
N ILE A 95 11.06 -14.93 37.49
CA ILE A 95 11.54 -13.61 37.08
C ILE A 95 10.82 -12.50 37.84
N ARG A 96 11.43 -11.32 37.93
CA ARG A 96 10.78 -10.12 38.46
C ARG A 96 9.77 -9.57 37.44
N GLN A 97 8.74 -8.90 37.95
CA GLN A 97 7.79 -8.18 37.16
C GLN A 97 8.50 -7.12 36.29
N PRO A 98 8.39 -7.18 34.95
CA PRO A 98 8.92 -6.14 34.08
C PRO A 98 8.25 -4.79 34.33
N PRO A 99 8.87 -3.66 33.96
CA PRO A 99 8.26 -2.35 34.10
C PRO A 99 6.98 -2.22 33.24
N ALA A 100 6.01 -1.46 33.73
CA ALA A 100 4.75 -1.24 33.02
C ALA A 100 4.91 -0.51 31.67
N THR A 101 6.09 0.06 31.42
CA THR A 101 6.48 0.70 30.15
C THR A 101 7.09 -0.25 29.15
N ALA A 102 7.25 -1.54 29.49
CA ALA A 102 7.74 -2.58 28.59
C ALA A 102 6.59 -3.46 28.11
N ALA A 103 6.56 -3.77 26.81
CA ALA A 103 5.62 -4.72 26.23
C ALA A 103 6.33 -5.84 25.47
N PHE A 104 5.62 -6.96 25.34
CA PHE A 104 6.14 -8.21 24.80
C PHE A 104 5.13 -8.82 23.83
N PHE A 105 5.59 -9.32 22.69
CA PHE A 105 4.81 -10.19 21.82
C PHE A 105 5.72 -11.14 21.04
N GLY A 106 5.19 -12.29 20.66
CA GLY A 106 5.89 -13.28 19.85
C GLY A 106 5.30 -14.67 20.02
N GLU A 107 5.42 -15.50 19.01
CA GLU A 107 5.08 -16.92 19.06
C GLU A 107 6.22 -17.68 19.75
N VAL A 108 5.87 -18.65 20.61
CA VAL A 108 6.85 -19.50 21.30
C VAL A 108 6.82 -20.90 20.73
N SER A 109 7.97 -21.42 20.26
CA SER A 109 8.11 -22.82 19.88
C SER A 109 8.10 -23.73 21.08
N LEU A 110 7.89 -25.06 20.90
CA LEU A 110 7.95 -26.04 21.97
C LEU A 110 9.33 -26.10 22.62
N ALA A 111 10.39 -25.74 21.90
CA ALA A 111 11.78 -25.67 22.40
C ALA A 111 12.10 -24.34 23.10
N GLY A 112 11.26 -23.31 22.92
CA GLY A 112 11.44 -21.98 23.51
C GLY A 112 12.04 -20.93 22.59
N ASP A 113 12.14 -21.20 21.27
CA ASP A 113 12.52 -20.19 20.33
C ASP A 113 11.36 -19.20 20.11
N ILE A 114 11.68 -17.95 19.86
CA ILE A 114 10.70 -16.90 19.60
C ILE A 114 10.60 -16.70 18.09
N ARG A 115 9.41 -16.99 17.54
CA ARG A 115 9.13 -16.95 16.11
C ARG A 115 8.46 -15.64 15.69
N PRO A 116 8.74 -15.17 14.47
CA PRO A 116 8.12 -13.96 13.92
C PRO A 116 6.59 -14.04 13.88
N VAL A 117 5.97 -12.87 14.01
CA VAL A 117 4.52 -12.68 13.93
C VAL A 117 4.19 -11.60 12.90
N THR A 118 2.94 -11.52 12.44
CA THR A 118 2.49 -10.49 11.50
C THR A 118 2.08 -9.22 12.23
N GLY A 119 2.23 -8.06 11.58
CA GLY A 119 1.79 -6.77 12.09
C GLY A 119 2.72 -6.13 13.13
N ALA A 120 4.01 -6.52 13.16
CA ALA A 120 4.95 -6.03 14.15
C ALA A 120 5.15 -4.52 14.11
N LEU A 121 5.23 -3.89 12.92
CA LEU A 121 5.30 -2.44 12.81
C LEU A 121 4.04 -1.76 13.36
N THR A 122 2.86 -2.29 13.04
CA THR A 122 1.58 -1.75 13.54
C THR A 122 1.53 -1.77 15.07
N MET A 123 2.01 -2.86 15.69
CA MET A 123 2.10 -2.98 17.15
C MET A 123 3.14 -2.04 17.72
N ALA A 124 4.30 -1.86 17.07
CA ALA A 124 5.33 -0.94 17.52
C ALA A 124 4.87 0.52 17.50
N LEU A 125 4.13 0.94 16.47
CA LEU A 125 3.52 2.26 16.38
C LEU A 125 2.44 2.47 17.45
N ALA A 126 1.65 1.45 17.77
CA ALA A 126 0.71 1.50 18.88
C ALA A 126 1.42 1.63 20.23
N ALA A 127 2.57 0.96 20.42
CA ALA A 127 3.41 1.11 21.61
C ALA A 127 3.86 2.56 21.81
N GLU A 128 4.29 3.24 20.74
CA GLU A 128 4.64 4.66 20.80
C GLU A 128 3.46 5.53 21.22
N GLN A 129 2.29 5.30 20.61
CA GLN A 129 1.08 6.10 20.87
C GLN A 129 0.61 6.03 22.33
N ILE A 130 0.75 4.86 22.96
CA ILE A 130 0.38 4.66 24.36
C ILE A 130 1.52 4.95 25.35
N GLY A 131 2.69 5.42 24.85
CA GLY A 131 3.79 5.88 25.68
C GLY A 131 4.68 4.76 26.27
N LEU A 132 4.68 3.56 25.68
CA LEU A 132 5.62 2.51 26.03
C LEU A 132 7.05 2.91 25.63
N LYS A 133 8.04 2.44 26.39
CA LYS A 133 9.45 2.79 26.17
C LYS A 133 10.26 1.62 25.61
N GLU A 134 9.87 0.41 25.96
CA GLU A 134 10.60 -0.82 25.61
C GLU A 134 9.65 -1.82 24.94
N LEU A 135 10.12 -2.44 23.88
CA LEU A 135 9.37 -3.44 23.15
C LEU A 135 10.24 -4.66 22.86
N TYR A 136 9.87 -5.80 23.41
CA TYR A 136 10.56 -7.08 23.23
C TYR A 136 9.82 -7.89 22.17
N VAL A 137 10.48 -8.13 21.03
CA VAL A 137 9.87 -8.72 19.83
C VAL A 137 10.72 -9.87 19.30
N PRO A 138 10.14 -10.77 18.49
CA PRO A 138 10.94 -11.77 17.79
C PRO A 138 12.08 -11.12 17.00
N ALA A 139 13.26 -11.73 17.02
CA ALA A 139 14.44 -11.20 16.31
C ALA A 139 14.15 -10.95 14.82
N GLY A 140 13.34 -11.82 14.19
CA GLY A 140 12.91 -11.66 12.80
C GLY A 140 11.97 -10.47 12.52
N ASN A 141 11.34 -9.89 13.56
CA ASN A 141 10.51 -8.68 13.43
C ASN A 141 11.22 -7.41 13.94
N ALA A 142 12.40 -7.53 14.55
CA ALA A 142 13.01 -6.42 15.27
C ALA A 142 13.36 -5.23 14.36
N ALA A 143 13.88 -5.49 13.16
CA ALA A 143 14.23 -4.45 12.20
C ALA A 143 13.00 -3.68 11.72
N GLU A 144 11.88 -4.38 11.47
CA GLU A 144 10.59 -3.79 11.10
C GLU A 144 10.01 -2.95 12.26
N ALA A 145 9.98 -3.50 13.47
CA ALA A 145 9.47 -2.81 14.64
C ALA A 145 10.31 -1.59 15.01
N ALA A 146 11.65 -1.64 14.82
CA ALA A 146 12.55 -0.52 15.08
C ALA A 146 12.38 0.66 14.11
N PHE A 147 11.50 0.57 13.12
CA PHE A 147 11.08 1.70 12.30
C PHE A 147 10.15 2.67 13.05
N ALA A 148 9.59 2.25 14.19
CA ALA A 148 9.00 3.13 15.19
C ALA A 148 10.11 3.87 15.97
N ASP A 149 10.03 5.22 16.08
CA ASP A 149 11.18 6.04 16.53
C ASP A 149 11.25 6.21 18.05
N ARG A 150 10.11 6.09 18.75
CA ARG A 150 9.98 6.50 20.16
C ARG A 150 9.97 5.33 21.15
N VAL A 151 10.18 4.12 20.66
CA VAL A 151 10.23 2.91 21.46
C VAL A 151 11.55 2.17 21.21
N THR A 152 12.22 1.74 22.27
CA THR A 152 13.43 0.93 22.15
C THR A 152 13.05 -0.51 21.90
N VAL A 153 13.47 -1.07 20.77
CA VAL A 153 13.14 -2.44 20.37
C VAL A 153 14.28 -3.39 20.72
N TYR A 154 13.95 -4.48 21.39
CA TYR A 154 14.88 -5.54 21.78
C TYR A 154 14.58 -6.82 20.99
N PRO A 155 15.52 -7.32 20.15
CA PRO A 155 15.35 -8.56 19.40
C PRO A 155 15.49 -9.76 20.32
N VAL A 156 14.48 -10.62 20.38
CA VAL A 156 14.46 -11.83 21.20
C VAL A 156 14.51 -13.06 20.33
N GLU A 157 15.51 -13.91 20.50
CA GLU A 157 15.69 -15.17 19.78
C GLU A 157 15.00 -16.34 20.47
N ASN A 158 15.13 -16.40 21.81
CA ASN A 158 14.59 -17.48 22.63
C ASN A 158 14.30 -17.02 24.07
N ILE A 159 13.54 -17.85 24.80
CA ILE A 159 13.09 -17.51 26.15
C ILE A 159 14.28 -17.50 27.17
N ALA A 160 15.30 -18.31 26.97
CA ALA A 160 16.47 -18.33 27.88
C ALA A 160 17.22 -16.98 27.79
N GLN A 161 17.46 -16.47 26.57
CA GLN A 161 18.08 -15.16 26.35
C GLN A 161 17.27 -14.05 27.04
N LEU A 162 15.94 -14.04 26.89
CA LEU A 162 15.07 -13.04 27.49
C LEU A 162 15.05 -13.12 29.01
N VAL A 163 14.99 -14.33 29.60
CA VAL A 163 15.01 -14.53 31.03
C VAL A 163 16.35 -14.03 31.65
N HIS A 164 17.49 -14.32 31.00
CA HIS A 164 18.78 -13.78 31.42
C HIS A 164 18.84 -12.25 31.35
N HIS A 165 18.25 -11.66 30.30
CA HIS A 165 18.15 -10.21 30.18
C HIS A 165 17.31 -9.59 31.30
N LEU A 166 16.12 -10.14 31.57
CA LEU A 166 15.21 -9.65 32.62
C LEU A 166 15.75 -9.86 34.05
N ARG A 167 16.59 -10.86 34.25
CA ARG A 167 17.33 -11.08 35.52
C ARG A 167 18.51 -10.13 35.69
N GLY A 168 18.99 -9.52 34.60
CA GLY A 168 20.18 -8.66 34.59
C GLY A 168 21.48 -9.38 34.36
N ASP A 169 21.46 -10.69 34.08
CA ASP A 169 22.66 -11.53 33.90
C ASP A 169 23.35 -11.23 32.56
N LYS A 170 22.57 -11.14 31.48
CA LYS A 170 23.07 -10.86 30.13
C LYS A 170 22.10 -9.95 29.38
N ARG A 171 22.54 -8.75 29.05
CA ARG A 171 21.69 -7.78 28.34
C ARG A 171 21.59 -8.08 26.87
N ILE A 172 20.38 -7.94 26.32
CA ILE A 172 20.10 -7.89 24.87
C ILE A 172 20.42 -6.47 24.38
N ALA A 173 21.18 -6.34 23.31
CA ALA A 173 21.42 -5.03 22.69
C ALA A 173 20.14 -4.57 21.98
N PRO A 174 19.77 -3.28 22.08
CA PRO A 174 18.64 -2.75 21.33
C PRO A 174 18.90 -2.81 19.83
N MET A 175 17.82 -2.98 19.05
CA MET A 175 17.89 -2.95 17.60
C MET A 175 18.12 -1.52 17.11
N THR A 176 19.10 -1.36 16.23
CA THR A 176 19.29 -0.10 15.52
C THR A 176 18.26 0.02 14.41
N PRO A 177 17.56 1.17 14.26
CA PRO A 177 16.64 1.38 13.15
C PRO A 177 17.32 1.13 11.81
N PRO A 178 16.64 0.54 10.83
CA PRO A 178 17.20 0.29 9.52
C PRO A 178 17.60 1.60 8.84
N GLN A 179 18.84 1.66 8.34
CA GLN A 179 19.28 2.80 7.54
C GLN A 179 18.59 2.74 6.17
N LEU A 180 17.89 3.79 5.83
CA LEU A 180 17.25 3.91 4.54
C LEU A 180 18.29 4.43 3.53
N GLU A 181 18.58 3.65 2.48
CA GLU A 181 19.34 4.15 1.35
C GLU A 181 18.56 5.31 0.70
N THR A 182 19.26 6.36 0.33
CA THR A 182 18.68 7.61 -0.19
C THR A 182 18.15 7.48 -1.62
N GLU A 183 18.67 6.56 -2.42
CA GLU A 183 18.20 6.34 -3.79
C GLU A 183 17.77 4.88 -4.03
N PRO A 184 16.51 4.66 -4.43
CA PRO A 184 16.04 3.32 -4.78
C PRO A 184 16.71 2.85 -6.09
N ARG A 185 17.12 1.58 -6.12
CA ARG A 185 17.63 0.92 -7.34
C ARG A 185 16.49 0.21 -8.04
N PHE A 186 16.37 0.43 -9.35
CA PHE A 186 15.37 -0.20 -10.18
C PHE A 186 16.03 -1.15 -11.20
N PRO A 187 15.42 -2.31 -11.48
CA PRO A 187 15.95 -3.25 -12.48
C PRO A 187 15.66 -2.82 -13.93
N VAL A 188 14.90 -1.75 -14.13
CA VAL A 188 14.47 -1.23 -15.45
C VAL A 188 14.64 0.28 -15.51
N ASP A 189 14.82 0.84 -16.71
CA ASP A 189 14.99 2.27 -16.93
C ASP A 189 14.24 2.73 -18.20
N PHE A 190 13.78 4.00 -18.22
CA PHE A 190 13.16 4.61 -19.41
C PHE A 190 14.14 4.79 -20.56
N ALA A 191 15.46 4.80 -20.32
CA ALA A 191 16.48 4.81 -21.36
C ALA A 191 16.39 3.60 -22.30
N GLU A 192 15.79 2.49 -21.83
CA GLU A 192 15.57 1.28 -22.65
C GLU A 192 14.37 1.41 -23.59
N VAL A 193 13.53 2.44 -23.41
CA VAL A 193 12.34 2.69 -24.24
C VAL A 193 12.73 3.56 -25.42
N LYS A 194 12.67 2.98 -26.61
CA LYS A 194 12.93 3.68 -27.87
C LYS A 194 11.68 4.36 -28.36
N ALA A 195 11.84 5.52 -29.01
CA ALA A 195 10.71 6.32 -29.55
C ALA A 195 9.60 6.59 -28.51
N GLN A 196 8.37 6.79 -28.96
CA GLN A 196 7.15 6.97 -28.13
C GLN A 196 7.20 8.18 -27.17
N GLU A 197 7.84 9.28 -27.58
CA GLU A 197 8.05 10.47 -26.75
C GLU A 197 6.73 11.04 -26.18
N ASN A 198 5.64 11.01 -26.97
CA ASN A 198 4.31 11.46 -26.51
C ASN A 198 3.79 10.62 -25.35
N VAL A 199 4.05 9.30 -25.36
CA VAL A 199 3.63 8.39 -24.27
C VAL A 199 4.50 8.59 -23.04
N LYS A 200 5.82 8.77 -23.23
CA LYS A 200 6.75 9.11 -22.13
C LYS A 200 6.33 10.42 -21.47
N ARG A 201 5.98 11.45 -22.26
CA ARG A 201 5.46 12.73 -21.75
C ARG A 201 4.17 12.56 -20.97
N ALA A 202 3.22 11.79 -21.48
CA ALA A 202 1.97 11.50 -20.77
C ALA A 202 2.23 10.78 -19.41
N LEU A 203 3.18 9.84 -19.38
CA LEU A 203 3.59 9.14 -18.15
C LEU A 203 4.31 10.08 -17.17
N GLU A 204 5.13 11.01 -17.66
CA GLU A 204 5.77 12.06 -16.86
C GLU A 204 4.72 12.96 -16.21
N VAL A 205 3.74 13.44 -16.97
CA VAL A 205 2.63 14.25 -16.45
C VAL A 205 1.83 13.47 -15.42
N ALA A 206 1.50 12.21 -15.73
CA ALA A 206 0.79 11.33 -14.82
C ALA A 206 1.56 11.13 -13.50
N ALA A 207 2.87 10.89 -13.56
CA ALA A 207 3.74 10.75 -12.39
C ALA A 207 3.83 12.05 -11.58
N ALA A 208 3.95 13.19 -12.25
CA ALA A 208 4.07 14.50 -11.61
C ALA A 208 2.80 14.90 -10.87
N GLY A 209 1.62 14.64 -11.43
CA GLY A 209 0.34 15.01 -10.82
C GLY A 209 -0.34 13.92 -10.00
N GLY A 210 0.12 12.66 -10.10
CA GLY A 210 -0.56 11.50 -9.52
C GLY A 210 -1.83 11.13 -10.32
N HIS A 211 -1.85 11.41 -11.61
CA HIS A 211 -3.01 11.20 -12.47
C HIS A 211 -3.19 9.74 -12.88
N ASN A 212 -4.43 9.29 -12.90
CA ASN A 212 -4.79 7.99 -13.47
C ASN A 212 -4.66 8.04 -15.00
N ILE A 213 -4.08 7.00 -15.60
CA ILE A 213 -3.78 6.96 -17.03
C ILE A 213 -4.24 5.67 -17.70
N LEU A 214 -4.76 5.79 -18.90
CA LEU A 214 -5.13 4.68 -19.79
C LEU A 214 -4.26 4.71 -21.06
N LEU A 215 -3.57 3.60 -21.30
CA LEU A 215 -2.75 3.36 -22.49
C LEU A 215 -3.55 2.52 -23.48
N ILE A 216 -3.81 3.04 -24.68
CA ILE A 216 -4.54 2.34 -25.72
C ILE A 216 -3.65 2.14 -26.93
N GLY A 217 -3.56 0.91 -27.45
CA GLY A 217 -2.73 0.64 -28.62
C GLY A 217 -2.75 -0.83 -29.03
N PRO A 218 -2.21 -1.15 -30.21
CA PRO A 218 -2.20 -2.51 -30.73
C PRO A 218 -1.39 -3.48 -29.85
N PRO A 219 -1.59 -4.79 -30.01
CA PRO A 219 -0.74 -5.79 -29.36
C PRO A 219 0.72 -5.56 -29.72
N GLY A 220 1.63 -5.71 -28.74
CA GLY A 220 3.07 -5.53 -28.96
C GLY A 220 3.55 -4.07 -28.98
N ALA A 221 2.70 -3.06 -28.82
CA ALA A 221 3.09 -1.65 -28.77
C ALA A 221 3.89 -1.24 -27.50
N GLY A 222 4.15 -2.16 -26.56
CA GLY A 222 4.98 -1.86 -25.39
C GLY A 222 4.23 -1.27 -24.18
N LYS A 223 2.90 -1.25 -24.18
CA LYS A 223 2.07 -0.68 -23.08
C LYS A 223 2.47 -1.19 -21.69
N SER A 224 2.54 -2.50 -21.49
CA SER A 224 2.91 -3.12 -20.22
C SER A 224 4.40 -2.88 -19.86
N MET A 225 5.28 -2.74 -20.84
CA MET A 225 6.68 -2.37 -20.68
C MET A 225 6.81 -0.93 -20.13
N LEU A 226 6.06 0.00 -20.70
CA LEU A 226 6.01 1.40 -20.27
C LEU A 226 5.44 1.52 -18.85
N ALA A 227 4.32 0.84 -18.57
CA ALA A 227 3.70 0.83 -17.25
C ALA A 227 4.65 0.33 -16.14
N LYS A 228 5.40 -0.76 -16.40
CA LYS A 228 6.38 -1.32 -15.44
C LYS A 228 7.53 -0.37 -15.12
N ARG A 229 7.82 0.61 -15.98
CA ARG A 229 8.86 1.62 -15.75
C ARG A 229 8.38 2.85 -14.97
N LEU A 230 7.06 3.02 -14.84
CA LEU A 230 6.49 4.17 -14.13
C LEU A 230 7.04 4.36 -12.69
N PRO A 231 7.23 3.31 -11.87
CA PRO A 231 7.83 3.46 -10.55
C PRO A 231 9.22 4.12 -10.56
N THR A 232 9.98 4.00 -11.65
CA THR A 232 11.32 4.56 -11.76
C THR A 232 11.34 6.09 -11.85
N ILE A 233 10.22 6.70 -12.25
CA ILE A 233 10.07 8.16 -12.39
C ILE A 233 9.18 8.78 -11.30
N LEU A 234 8.53 7.96 -10.48
CA LEU A 234 7.76 8.45 -9.34
C LEU A 234 8.68 9.03 -8.26
N PRO A 235 8.22 10.05 -7.50
CA PRO A 235 8.95 10.57 -6.34
C PRO A 235 9.21 9.47 -5.31
N ALA A 236 10.34 9.55 -4.60
CA ALA A 236 10.57 8.69 -3.46
C ALA A 236 9.46 8.85 -2.41
N MET A 237 9.14 7.77 -1.71
CA MET A 237 8.21 7.85 -0.58
C MET A 237 8.85 8.62 0.57
N ASN A 238 8.06 9.48 1.21
CA ASN A 238 8.44 10.06 2.49
C ASN A 238 8.27 9.02 3.61
N ARG A 239 8.75 9.34 4.82
CA ARG A 239 8.68 8.41 5.95
C ARG A 239 7.24 7.98 6.30
N ALA A 240 6.29 8.90 6.25
CA ALA A 240 4.88 8.58 6.55
C ALA A 240 4.28 7.62 5.51
N GLU A 241 4.56 7.82 4.22
CA GLU A 241 4.16 6.91 3.15
C GLU A 241 4.81 5.54 3.31
N MET A 242 6.11 5.47 3.68
CA MET A 242 6.80 4.20 3.94
C MET A 242 6.16 3.45 5.12
N ILE A 243 5.86 4.14 6.22
CA ILE A 243 5.19 3.55 7.39
C ILE A 243 3.83 2.98 6.98
N GLU A 244 2.99 3.79 6.36
CA GLU A 244 1.63 3.39 5.96
C GLU A 244 1.65 2.19 5.00
N THR A 245 2.55 2.21 4.02
CA THR A 245 2.69 1.10 3.07
C THR A 245 3.23 -0.14 3.75
N THR A 246 4.27 -0.01 4.59
CA THR A 246 4.85 -1.14 5.32
C THR A 246 3.84 -1.78 6.27
N GLN A 247 2.97 -1.02 6.93
CA GLN A 247 1.92 -1.58 7.78
C GLN A 247 1.01 -2.56 7.02
N VAL A 248 0.62 -2.23 5.78
CA VAL A 248 -0.19 -3.12 4.94
C VAL A 248 0.55 -4.42 4.61
N TYR A 249 1.85 -4.32 4.31
CA TYR A 249 2.70 -5.50 4.02
C TYR A 249 2.96 -6.33 5.28
N SER A 250 3.19 -5.67 6.41
CA SER A 250 3.44 -6.28 7.70
C SER A 250 2.30 -7.18 8.18
N VAL A 251 1.05 -6.71 8.08
CA VAL A 251 -0.12 -7.51 8.49
C VAL A 251 -0.37 -8.74 7.62
N LEU A 252 0.24 -8.80 6.43
CA LEU A 252 0.25 -9.97 5.56
C LEU A 252 1.50 -10.85 5.74
N GLY A 253 2.46 -10.43 6.57
CA GLY A 253 3.74 -11.14 6.74
C GLY A 253 4.64 -11.07 5.49
N LEU A 254 4.53 -10.00 4.71
CA LEU A 254 5.31 -9.78 3.49
C LEU A 254 6.61 -8.98 3.74
N THR A 255 6.86 -8.57 4.96
CA THR A 255 8.13 -7.99 5.41
C THR A 255 9.08 -9.11 5.82
N THR A 256 10.39 -8.90 5.61
CA THR A 256 11.45 -9.86 6.00
C THR A 256 12.54 -9.14 6.79
N PRO A 257 13.40 -9.86 7.54
CA PRO A 257 14.52 -9.23 8.22
C PRO A 257 15.48 -8.48 7.29
N ASP A 258 15.64 -8.96 6.04
CA ASP A 258 16.50 -8.33 5.03
C ASP A 258 15.81 -7.14 4.32
N ASP A 259 14.48 -7.16 4.22
CA ASP A 259 13.66 -6.09 3.64
C ASP A 259 12.50 -5.76 4.60
N PRO A 260 12.82 -5.11 5.75
CA PRO A 260 11.85 -4.86 6.82
C PRO A 260 10.89 -3.70 6.54
N VAL A 261 11.21 -2.86 5.55
CA VAL A 261 10.46 -1.63 5.24
C VAL A 261 10.27 -1.50 3.74
N VAL A 262 9.04 -1.27 3.30
CA VAL A 262 8.74 -0.99 1.88
C VAL A 262 9.25 0.41 1.53
N ARG A 263 10.36 0.47 0.78
CA ARG A 263 11.06 1.71 0.42
C ARG A 263 10.73 2.22 -0.97
N ILE A 264 10.34 1.32 -1.86
CA ILE A 264 9.98 1.62 -3.26
C ILE A 264 8.48 1.60 -3.38
N ARG A 265 7.91 2.56 -4.12
CA ARG A 265 6.47 2.60 -4.40
C ARG A 265 6.04 1.28 -5.03
N PRO A 266 5.06 0.57 -4.44
CA PRO A 266 4.61 -0.71 -4.94
C PRO A 266 4.10 -0.62 -6.38
N PHE A 267 4.37 -1.65 -7.17
CA PHE A 267 3.76 -1.87 -8.48
C PHE A 267 2.99 -3.19 -8.44
N ARG A 268 1.66 -3.10 -8.39
CA ARG A 268 0.78 -4.26 -8.35
C ARG A 268 0.12 -4.45 -9.70
N ALA A 269 0.20 -5.64 -10.25
CA ALA A 269 -0.35 -5.98 -11.55
C ALA A 269 -1.15 -7.29 -11.46
N PRO A 270 -2.35 -7.26 -10.85
CA PRO A 270 -3.19 -8.44 -10.77
C PRO A 270 -3.65 -8.90 -12.15
N HIS A 271 -3.73 -10.20 -12.34
CA HIS A 271 -4.28 -10.78 -13.56
C HIS A 271 -5.78 -10.48 -13.67
N HIS A 272 -6.33 -10.35 -14.88
CA HIS A 272 -7.73 -10.01 -15.10
C HIS A 272 -8.74 -11.04 -14.51
N THR A 273 -8.29 -12.26 -14.18
CA THR A 273 -9.11 -13.28 -13.49
C THR A 273 -9.16 -13.10 -11.97
N VAL A 274 -8.58 -12.04 -11.43
CA VAL A 274 -8.58 -11.74 -9.99
C VAL A 274 -10.01 -11.69 -9.44
N SER A 275 -10.23 -12.25 -8.25
CA SER A 275 -11.54 -12.19 -7.58
C SER A 275 -11.74 -10.82 -6.88
N ASN A 276 -13.01 -10.45 -6.63
CA ASN A 276 -13.33 -9.24 -5.86
C ASN A 276 -12.63 -9.23 -4.49
N VAL A 277 -12.57 -10.37 -3.80
CA VAL A 277 -11.92 -10.46 -2.49
C VAL A 277 -10.42 -10.27 -2.60
N ALA A 278 -9.77 -10.83 -3.63
CA ALA A 278 -8.34 -10.61 -3.84
C ALA A 278 -8.03 -9.15 -4.22
N MET A 279 -8.92 -8.49 -4.97
CA MET A 279 -8.77 -7.08 -5.34
C MET A 279 -9.00 -6.14 -4.15
N SER A 280 -10.14 -6.27 -3.47
CA SER A 280 -10.55 -5.36 -2.40
C SER A 280 -10.06 -5.75 -1.01
N GLY A 281 -9.72 -7.00 -0.82
CA GLY A 281 -9.49 -7.58 0.50
C GLY A 281 -10.73 -8.26 1.08
N GLY A 282 -10.56 -9.01 2.15
CA GLY A 282 -11.65 -9.74 2.79
C GLY A 282 -11.21 -11.02 3.50
N GLY A 283 -12.06 -12.05 3.37
CA GLY A 283 -11.87 -13.30 4.09
C GLY A 283 -12.26 -13.23 5.56
N SER A 284 -12.05 -14.32 6.29
CA SER A 284 -12.36 -14.41 7.72
C SER A 284 -11.43 -13.55 8.59
N ALA A 285 -10.20 -13.32 8.11
CA ALA A 285 -9.18 -12.52 8.78
C ALA A 285 -9.21 -11.03 8.38
N LEU A 286 -10.16 -10.60 7.53
CA LEU A 286 -10.29 -9.22 7.04
C LEU A 286 -8.98 -8.69 6.44
N GLN A 287 -8.28 -9.50 5.65
CA GLN A 287 -6.98 -9.17 5.07
C GLN A 287 -7.10 -8.11 3.95
N PRO A 288 -6.07 -7.25 3.75
CA PRO A 288 -6.02 -6.30 2.66
C PRO A 288 -5.88 -7.01 1.31
N GLY A 289 -6.40 -6.39 0.23
CA GLY A 289 -6.27 -6.87 -1.15
C GLY A 289 -5.25 -6.08 -1.97
N GLU A 290 -5.24 -6.33 -3.29
CA GLU A 290 -4.31 -5.71 -4.24
C GLU A 290 -4.37 -4.19 -4.23
N MET A 291 -5.56 -3.58 -4.05
CA MET A 291 -5.71 -2.13 -3.96
C MET A 291 -4.97 -1.54 -2.75
N SER A 292 -5.01 -2.21 -1.60
CA SER A 292 -4.28 -1.78 -0.42
C SER A 292 -2.78 -2.08 -0.52
N LEU A 293 -2.41 -3.18 -1.17
CA LEU A 293 -1.00 -3.49 -1.48
C LEU A 293 -0.38 -2.49 -2.47
N ALA A 294 -1.20 -1.85 -3.32
CA ALA A 294 -0.76 -0.79 -4.21
C ALA A 294 -0.68 0.60 -3.54
N ASN A 295 -1.01 0.72 -2.25
CA ASN A 295 -1.03 2.00 -1.54
C ASN A 295 0.28 2.77 -1.71
N ASN A 296 0.18 4.07 -1.98
CA ASN A 296 1.29 4.97 -2.31
C ASN A 296 2.12 4.55 -3.54
N GLY A 297 1.59 3.67 -4.38
CA GLY A 297 2.24 3.12 -5.56
C GLY A 297 1.32 3.08 -6.78
N VAL A 298 1.45 2.03 -7.57
CA VAL A 298 0.76 1.85 -8.85
C VAL A 298 -0.06 0.57 -8.83
N LEU A 299 -1.33 0.66 -9.18
CA LEU A 299 -2.17 -0.47 -9.55
C LEU A 299 -2.27 -0.51 -11.08
N PHE A 300 -1.66 -1.53 -11.70
CA PHE A 300 -1.66 -1.71 -13.15
C PHE A 300 -2.66 -2.78 -13.56
N LEU A 301 -3.61 -2.40 -14.43
CA LEU A 301 -4.60 -3.31 -15.01
C LEU A 301 -4.32 -3.47 -16.50
N ASP A 302 -3.68 -4.57 -16.87
CA ASP A 302 -3.49 -4.92 -18.27
C ASP A 302 -4.75 -5.59 -18.82
N GLU A 303 -5.03 -5.38 -20.10
CA GLU A 303 -6.24 -5.91 -20.74
C GLU A 303 -7.53 -5.48 -19.99
N LEU A 304 -7.65 -4.20 -19.67
CA LEU A 304 -8.73 -3.64 -18.84
C LEU A 304 -10.14 -4.18 -19.16
N PRO A 305 -10.58 -4.32 -20.43
CA PRO A 305 -11.91 -4.84 -20.75
C PRO A 305 -12.11 -6.33 -20.43
N GLU A 306 -11.07 -7.08 -20.09
CA GLU A 306 -11.17 -8.49 -19.72
C GLU A 306 -11.41 -8.71 -18.22
N PHE A 307 -11.26 -7.69 -17.40
CA PHE A 307 -11.65 -7.74 -15.99
C PHE A 307 -13.16 -7.87 -15.83
N SER A 308 -13.60 -8.61 -14.82
CA SER A 308 -15.03 -8.69 -14.54
C SER A 308 -15.62 -7.33 -14.16
N PRO A 309 -16.83 -6.97 -14.61
CA PRO A 309 -17.47 -5.70 -14.24
C PRO A 309 -17.57 -5.49 -12.74
N ALA A 310 -17.77 -6.57 -11.97
CA ALA A 310 -17.85 -6.52 -10.52
C ALA A 310 -16.52 -6.08 -9.88
N VAL A 311 -15.37 -6.55 -10.40
CA VAL A 311 -14.04 -6.10 -9.93
C VAL A 311 -13.83 -4.63 -10.26
N LEU A 312 -14.15 -4.19 -11.48
CA LEU A 312 -13.99 -2.80 -11.89
C LEU A 312 -14.87 -1.85 -11.05
N GLU A 313 -16.06 -2.27 -10.70
CA GLU A 313 -16.99 -1.48 -9.87
C GLU A 313 -16.47 -1.30 -8.44
N THR A 314 -15.80 -2.32 -7.86
CA THR A 314 -15.23 -2.20 -6.49
C THR A 314 -14.13 -1.16 -6.36
N MET A 315 -13.49 -0.75 -7.47
CA MET A 315 -12.42 0.26 -7.45
C MET A 315 -12.94 1.71 -7.36
N ARG A 316 -14.22 1.94 -7.65
CA ARG A 316 -14.77 3.31 -7.74
C ARG A 316 -14.63 4.08 -6.43
N GLN A 317 -15.01 3.48 -5.32
CA GLN A 317 -14.93 4.13 -4.00
C GLN A 317 -13.46 4.33 -3.56
N PRO A 318 -12.57 3.33 -3.60
CA PRO A 318 -11.16 3.53 -3.26
C PRO A 318 -10.45 4.61 -4.06
N LEU A 319 -10.79 4.77 -5.36
CA LEU A 319 -10.24 5.84 -6.21
C LEU A 319 -10.70 7.25 -5.80
N GLU A 320 -11.83 7.38 -5.09
CA GLU A 320 -12.31 8.66 -4.56
C GLU A 320 -11.85 8.91 -3.13
N ASP A 321 -11.99 7.89 -2.28
CA ASP A 321 -11.80 8.03 -0.82
C ASP A 321 -10.34 7.75 -0.39
N GLY A 322 -9.52 7.11 -1.24
CA GLY A 322 -8.15 6.70 -0.91
C GLY A 322 -8.08 5.65 0.20
N SER A 323 -9.19 4.99 0.50
CA SER A 323 -9.29 3.95 1.51
C SER A 323 -10.35 2.91 1.14
N ILE A 324 -10.23 1.71 1.72
CA ILE A 324 -11.19 0.64 1.55
C ILE A 324 -11.60 0.06 2.90
N THR A 325 -12.90 -0.02 3.14
CA THR A 325 -13.44 -0.60 4.38
C THR A 325 -14.03 -1.97 4.11
N ILE A 326 -13.48 -2.98 4.79
CA ILE A 326 -13.92 -4.37 4.72
C ILE A 326 -14.78 -4.65 5.95
N SER A 327 -16.06 -4.92 5.74
CA SER A 327 -17.02 -5.22 6.83
C SER A 327 -17.52 -6.65 6.74
N ARG A 328 -17.53 -7.34 7.89
CA ARG A 328 -18.05 -8.70 8.08
C ARG A 328 -18.75 -8.79 9.43
N ALA A 329 -19.44 -9.88 9.70
CA ALA A 329 -20.07 -10.15 11.00
C ALA A 329 -19.06 -10.09 12.18
N THR A 330 -17.78 -10.39 11.90
CA THR A 330 -16.68 -10.35 12.87
C THR A 330 -16.14 -8.93 13.11
N GLY A 331 -16.62 -7.93 12.35
CA GLY A 331 -16.31 -6.51 12.48
C GLY A 331 -15.86 -5.84 11.18
N SER A 332 -15.29 -4.65 11.31
CA SER A 332 -14.86 -3.81 10.18
C SER A 332 -13.39 -3.41 10.34
N VAL A 333 -12.68 -3.35 9.21
CA VAL A 333 -11.30 -2.86 9.12
C VAL A 333 -11.19 -1.95 7.90
N THR A 334 -10.53 -0.80 8.07
CA THR A 334 -10.23 0.11 6.98
C THR A 334 -8.74 0.06 6.66
N TYR A 335 -8.42 -0.09 5.37
CA TYR A 335 -7.06 -0.06 4.85
C TYR A 335 -6.87 1.15 3.94
N PRO A 336 -5.68 1.75 3.93
CA PRO A 336 -5.35 2.77 2.94
C PRO A 336 -5.29 2.15 1.55
N SER A 337 -5.69 2.91 0.54
CA SER A 337 -5.67 2.49 -0.87
C SER A 337 -5.50 3.70 -1.80
N ARG A 338 -4.54 4.56 -1.49
CA ARG A 338 -4.13 5.68 -2.33
C ARG A 338 -3.12 5.18 -3.37
N PHE A 339 -3.60 4.77 -4.51
CA PHE A 339 -2.79 4.28 -5.61
C PHE A 339 -3.04 5.10 -6.88
N MET A 340 -2.06 5.15 -7.74
CA MET A 340 -2.19 5.63 -9.11
C MET A 340 -2.69 4.48 -9.99
N LEU A 341 -3.85 4.66 -10.62
CA LEU A 341 -4.41 3.66 -11.52
C LEU A 341 -3.78 3.81 -12.90
N VAL A 342 -3.13 2.77 -13.37
CA VAL A 342 -2.60 2.65 -14.72
C VAL A 342 -3.33 1.51 -15.43
N CYS A 343 -3.96 1.81 -16.55
CA CYS A 343 -4.68 0.82 -17.32
C CYS A 343 -4.06 0.67 -18.71
N ALA A 344 -4.13 -0.52 -19.26
CA ALA A 344 -3.81 -0.76 -20.66
C ALA A 344 -4.93 -1.54 -21.33
N MET A 345 -5.24 -1.19 -22.59
CA MET A 345 -6.19 -1.92 -23.40
C MET A 345 -5.82 -1.87 -24.88
N ASN A 346 -6.35 -2.79 -25.64
CA ASN A 346 -6.32 -2.72 -27.09
C ASN A 346 -7.48 -1.86 -27.61
N PRO A 347 -7.40 -1.29 -28.83
CA PRO A 347 -8.49 -0.47 -29.37
C PRO A 347 -9.76 -1.28 -29.75
N CYS A 348 -9.64 -2.60 -29.87
CA CYS A 348 -10.74 -3.53 -30.10
C CYS A 348 -10.32 -4.96 -29.71
N LYS A 349 -11.22 -5.92 -29.77
CA LYS A 349 -10.94 -7.32 -29.43
C LYS A 349 -9.81 -7.95 -30.26
N CYS A 350 -9.67 -7.62 -31.55
CA CYS A 350 -8.54 -8.09 -32.38
C CYS A 350 -7.28 -7.24 -32.25
N GLY A 351 -7.39 -6.04 -31.62
CA GLY A 351 -6.28 -5.13 -31.35
C GLY A 351 -5.90 -4.17 -32.47
N TRP A 352 -6.57 -4.17 -33.62
CA TRP A 352 -6.17 -3.44 -34.81
C TRP A 352 -7.15 -2.36 -35.30
N TYR A 353 -8.16 -2.02 -34.53
CA TYR A 353 -9.10 -0.95 -34.91
C TYR A 353 -8.39 0.39 -35.03
N GLY A 354 -8.64 1.12 -36.12
CA GLY A 354 -7.97 2.39 -36.42
C GLY A 354 -6.52 2.28 -36.93
N HIS A 355 -5.93 1.08 -36.96
CA HIS A 355 -4.55 0.90 -37.41
C HIS A 355 -4.47 1.00 -38.96
N PRO A 356 -3.47 1.73 -39.51
CA PRO A 356 -3.32 1.93 -40.97
C PRO A 356 -3.17 0.64 -41.79
N SER A 357 -2.72 -0.45 -41.16
CA SER A 357 -2.52 -1.73 -41.85
C SER A 357 -3.82 -2.41 -42.34
N GLY A 358 -5.00 -1.93 -41.97
CA GLY A 358 -6.28 -2.53 -42.32
C GLY A 358 -6.52 -3.95 -41.77
N ARG A 359 -5.75 -4.39 -40.78
CA ARG A 359 -5.84 -5.76 -40.20
C ARG A 359 -7.08 -5.98 -39.34
N CYS A 360 -7.79 -4.90 -38.98
CA CYS A 360 -8.97 -5.02 -38.13
C CYS A 360 -10.10 -5.77 -38.87
N ARG A 361 -10.66 -6.79 -38.20
CA ARG A 361 -11.79 -7.58 -38.72
C ARG A 361 -13.03 -7.44 -37.85
N CYS A 362 -13.00 -6.55 -36.86
CA CYS A 362 -14.12 -6.34 -35.96
C CYS A 362 -15.19 -5.48 -36.64
N SER A 363 -16.46 -5.86 -36.48
CA SER A 363 -17.56 -4.99 -36.87
C SER A 363 -17.66 -3.79 -35.92
N PRO A 364 -18.25 -2.65 -36.34
CA PRO A 364 -18.50 -1.53 -35.42
C PRO A 364 -19.26 -1.93 -34.16
N ARG A 365 -20.16 -2.90 -34.27
CA ARG A 365 -20.90 -3.48 -33.12
C ARG A 365 -19.99 -4.22 -32.14
N ASP A 366 -19.00 -4.96 -32.65
CA ASP A 366 -18.06 -5.69 -31.80
C ASP A 366 -17.13 -4.72 -31.06
N VAL A 367 -16.69 -3.66 -31.73
CA VAL A 367 -15.85 -2.62 -31.10
C VAL A 367 -16.62 -1.91 -30.00
N ARG A 368 -17.87 -1.49 -30.27
CA ARG A 368 -18.75 -0.88 -29.24
C ARG A 368 -18.95 -1.81 -28.05
N ARG A 369 -19.23 -3.11 -28.29
CA ARG A 369 -19.39 -4.11 -27.22
C ARG A 369 -18.11 -4.27 -26.40
N TYR A 370 -16.96 -4.21 -27.01
CA TYR A 370 -15.67 -4.29 -26.34
C TYR A 370 -15.43 -3.06 -25.46
N HIS A 371 -15.64 -1.85 -25.98
CA HIS A 371 -15.52 -0.62 -25.20
C HIS A 371 -16.52 -0.56 -24.03
N ALA A 372 -17.74 -1.01 -24.24
CA ALA A 372 -18.81 -1.01 -23.24
C ALA A 372 -18.52 -1.92 -22.00
N ARG A 373 -17.50 -2.78 -22.06
CA ARG A 373 -17.04 -3.55 -20.89
C ARG A 373 -16.40 -2.67 -19.83
N VAL A 374 -15.83 -1.54 -20.25
CA VAL A 374 -15.29 -0.54 -19.32
C VAL A 374 -16.40 0.49 -19.05
N SER A 375 -16.83 0.56 -17.80
CA SER A 375 -17.94 1.46 -17.43
C SER A 375 -17.55 2.93 -17.57
N GLY A 376 -18.50 3.75 -18.03
CA GLY A 376 -18.33 5.22 -18.10
C GLY A 376 -17.84 5.83 -16.78
N PRO A 377 -18.44 5.46 -15.62
CA PRO A 377 -17.96 5.93 -14.32
C PRO A 377 -16.51 5.60 -13.99
N LEU A 378 -15.93 4.51 -14.50
CA LEU A 378 -14.51 4.21 -14.33
C LEU A 378 -13.66 5.08 -15.27
N LEU A 379 -14.07 5.22 -16.54
CA LEU A 379 -13.42 6.11 -17.51
C LEU A 379 -13.43 7.56 -17.03
N ASP A 380 -14.49 7.97 -16.35
CA ASP A 380 -14.56 9.28 -15.68
C ASP A 380 -13.51 9.48 -14.59
N ARG A 381 -12.88 8.43 -14.06
CA ARG A 381 -11.81 8.49 -13.06
C ARG A 381 -10.41 8.42 -13.64
N ILE A 382 -10.32 8.26 -14.95
CA ILE A 382 -9.05 8.31 -15.69
C ILE A 382 -8.86 9.73 -16.20
N ASP A 383 -7.74 10.36 -15.83
CA ASP A 383 -7.44 11.75 -16.18
C ASP A 383 -6.79 11.87 -17.55
N ILE A 384 -5.91 10.93 -17.88
CA ILE A 384 -5.08 10.92 -19.09
C ILE A 384 -5.38 9.68 -19.91
N ILE A 385 -5.71 9.86 -21.18
CA ILE A 385 -5.87 8.77 -22.15
C ILE A 385 -4.87 9.04 -23.26
N VAL A 386 -3.99 8.08 -23.56
CA VAL A 386 -2.96 8.22 -24.57
C VAL A 386 -2.91 7.01 -25.49
N GLU A 387 -2.79 7.27 -26.78
CA GLU A 387 -2.57 6.23 -27.78
C GLU A 387 -1.08 5.85 -27.83
N VAL A 388 -0.81 4.55 -27.78
CA VAL A 388 0.53 3.97 -27.87
C VAL A 388 0.67 3.39 -29.28
N PRO A 389 1.37 4.07 -30.21
CA PRO A 389 1.55 3.59 -31.57
C PRO A 389 2.37 2.31 -31.60
N ALA A 390 2.18 1.49 -32.64
CA ALA A 390 3.10 0.42 -32.95
C ALA A 390 4.45 1.03 -33.38
N LEU A 391 5.55 0.42 -32.94
CA LEU A 391 6.90 0.85 -33.35
C LEU A 391 7.17 0.40 -34.78
N GLU A 392 7.72 1.28 -35.59
CA GLU A 392 8.25 0.96 -36.91
C GLU A 392 9.60 0.23 -36.80
N PHE A 393 9.97 -0.55 -37.82
CA PHE A 393 11.21 -1.32 -37.80
C PHE A 393 12.45 -0.43 -37.61
N ASP A 394 12.47 0.73 -38.25
CA ASP A 394 13.58 1.68 -38.18
C ASP A 394 13.73 2.25 -36.74
N GLU A 395 12.63 2.53 -36.06
CA GLU A 395 12.62 2.99 -34.67
C GLU A 395 13.17 1.93 -33.70
N LEU A 396 12.96 0.64 -34.00
CA LEU A 396 13.48 -0.46 -33.19
C LEU A 396 14.99 -0.63 -33.37
N THR A 397 15.52 -0.33 -34.56
CA THR A 397 16.93 -0.54 -34.92
C THR A 397 17.81 0.68 -34.62
N GLU A 398 17.21 1.86 -34.38
CA GLU A 398 17.98 3.05 -34.02
C GLU A 398 18.83 2.83 -32.77
N PRO A 399 20.14 3.20 -32.82
CA PRO A 399 21.05 3.01 -31.68
C PRO A 399 20.88 4.04 -30.57
N SER A 400 19.94 5.00 -30.68
CA SER A 400 19.76 6.03 -29.68
C SER A 400 19.17 5.47 -28.39
N ALA A 401 19.85 5.67 -27.25
CA ALA A 401 19.28 5.44 -25.95
C ALA A 401 18.20 6.50 -25.67
N GLY A 402 17.07 6.07 -25.13
CA GLY A 402 16.03 6.98 -24.65
C GLY A 402 16.49 7.84 -23.46
N GLU A 403 15.66 8.78 -23.05
CA GLU A 403 15.93 9.59 -21.87
C GLU A 403 15.96 8.73 -20.59
N PRO A 404 17.00 8.84 -19.73
CA PRO A 404 17.07 7.99 -18.52
C PRO A 404 16.03 8.40 -17.48
N SER A 405 15.48 7.42 -16.77
CA SER A 405 14.49 7.61 -15.69
C SER A 405 14.90 8.66 -14.67
N ARG A 406 16.20 8.78 -14.37
CA ARG A 406 16.72 9.78 -13.44
C ARG A 406 16.42 11.22 -13.89
N ALA A 407 16.55 11.52 -15.18
CA ALA A 407 16.28 12.85 -15.72
C ALA A 407 14.78 13.18 -15.64
N ILE A 408 13.90 12.26 -16.05
CA ILE A 408 12.45 12.41 -15.92
C ILE A 408 12.05 12.58 -14.46
N ARG A 409 12.58 11.73 -13.57
CA ARG A 409 12.30 11.80 -12.13
C ARG A 409 12.72 13.13 -11.51
N ALA A 410 13.80 13.74 -11.98
CA ALA A 410 14.24 15.06 -11.50
C ALA A 410 13.18 16.14 -11.80
N ARG A 411 12.59 16.15 -13.01
CA ARG A 411 11.49 17.07 -13.37
C ARG A 411 10.23 16.78 -12.58
N VAL A 412 9.87 15.52 -12.44
CA VAL A 412 8.74 15.09 -11.61
C VAL A 412 8.91 15.53 -10.16
N ASN A 413 10.09 15.39 -9.59
CA ASN A 413 10.40 15.85 -8.23
C ASN A 413 10.29 17.36 -8.08
N ALA A 414 10.73 18.14 -9.08
CA ALA A 414 10.61 19.60 -9.09
C ALA A 414 9.13 20.03 -9.09
N ALA A 415 8.30 19.45 -9.97
CA ALA A 415 6.86 19.69 -10.00
C ALA A 415 6.17 19.32 -8.68
N ARG A 416 6.57 18.19 -8.08
CA ARG A 416 6.04 17.75 -6.77
C ARG A 416 6.49 18.68 -5.63
N ALA A 417 7.65 19.29 -5.71
CA ALA A 417 8.09 20.29 -4.73
C ALA A 417 7.18 21.54 -4.78
N VAL A 418 6.81 22.00 -5.98
CA VAL A 418 5.83 23.09 -6.17
C VAL A 418 4.48 22.73 -5.56
N GLN A 419 3.98 21.52 -5.81
CA GLN A 419 2.72 21.05 -5.26
C GLN A 419 2.76 20.98 -3.73
N ARG A 420 3.83 20.47 -3.13
CA ARG A 420 3.99 20.45 -1.67
C ARG A 420 3.99 21.86 -1.07
N ALA A 421 4.64 22.80 -1.71
CA ALA A 421 4.62 24.21 -1.27
C ALA A 421 3.22 24.82 -1.36
N ARG A 422 2.44 24.43 -2.39
CA ARG A 422 1.06 24.88 -2.62
C ARG A 422 0.07 24.33 -1.59
N TYR A 423 0.18 23.04 -1.24
CA TYR A 423 -0.77 22.39 -0.34
C TYR A 423 -0.38 22.40 1.13
N GLY A 424 0.80 22.93 1.46
CA GLY A 424 1.26 23.11 2.84
C GLY A 424 1.44 21.79 3.59
N ASP A 425 0.79 21.67 4.75
CA ASP A 425 0.94 20.50 5.64
C ASP A 425 0.36 19.21 5.08
N ASP A 426 -0.50 19.27 4.06
CA ASP A 426 -1.01 18.07 3.38
C ASP A 426 -0.02 17.58 2.32
N THR A 427 1.04 16.94 2.80
CA THR A 427 2.12 16.40 1.95
C THR A 427 1.69 15.22 1.08
N THR A 428 0.46 14.69 1.28
CA THR A 428 -0.09 13.58 0.51
C THR A 428 -0.92 14.05 -0.69
N THR A 429 -1.37 15.31 -0.68
CA THR A 429 -2.19 15.86 -1.76
C THR A 429 -1.36 16.14 -3.00
N THR A 430 -1.90 15.77 -4.16
CA THR A 430 -1.35 16.02 -5.48
C THR A 430 -2.38 16.74 -6.34
N ASN A 431 -1.95 17.25 -7.50
CA ASN A 431 -2.89 17.96 -8.40
C ASN A 431 -4.08 17.09 -8.80
N ALA A 432 -3.91 15.78 -8.99
CA ALA A 432 -5.02 14.87 -9.30
C ALA A 432 -6.11 14.84 -8.21
N HIS A 433 -5.72 15.08 -6.95
CA HIS A 433 -6.63 15.07 -5.79
C HIS A 433 -7.04 16.47 -5.32
N MET A 434 -6.73 17.50 -6.10
CA MET A 434 -7.11 18.90 -5.82
C MET A 434 -8.61 19.03 -5.62
N GLY A 435 -9.01 19.56 -4.47
CA GLY A 435 -10.42 19.82 -4.15
C GLY A 435 -10.98 21.06 -4.89
N PRO A 436 -12.30 21.29 -4.86
CA PRO A 436 -12.94 22.40 -5.61
C PRO A 436 -12.38 23.78 -5.27
N ARG A 437 -12.09 24.06 -3.99
CA ARG A 437 -11.52 25.34 -3.56
C ARG A 437 -10.13 25.58 -4.17
N ALA A 438 -9.25 24.59 -4.07
CA ALA A 438 -7.91 24.66 -4.64
C ALA A 438 -7.93 24.75 -6.17
N LEU A 439 -8.90 24.07 -6.81
CA LEU A 439 -9.09 24.15 -8.25
C LEU A 439 -9.43 25.57 -8.70
N THR A 440 -10.34 26.26 -8.01
CA THR A 440 -10.66 27.67 -8.28
C THR A 440 -9.47 28.58 -8.05
N GLU A 441 -8.68 28.35 -7.00
CA GLU A 441 -7.56 29.19 -6.61
C GLU A 441 -6.35 29.03 -7.55
N PHE A 442 -5.98 27.78 -7.90
CA PHE A 442 -4.73 27.50 -8.61
C PHE A 442 -4.88 27.16 -10.09
N CYS A 443 -6.11 27.02 -10.59
CA CYS A 443 -6.39 26.70 -11.98
C CYS A 443 -7.18 27.80 -12.71
N ALA A 444 -7.04 29.05 -12.27
CA ALA A 444 -7.63 30.20 -12.96
C ALA A 444 -7.10 30.28 -14.39
N LEU A 445 -8.00 30.46 -15.36
CA LEU A 445 -7.69 30.55 -16.79
C LEU A 445 -7.63 32.02 -17.24
N SER A 446 -6.75 32.32 -18.19
CA SER A 446 -6.78 33.57 -18.92
C SER A 446 -7.97 33.59 -19.89
N PRO A 447 -8.43 34.77 -20.36
CA PRO A 447 -9.52 34.84 -21.34
C PRO A 447 -9.28 34.00 -22.60
N GLU A 448 -8.05 33.91 -23.07
CA GLU A 448 -7.65 33.08 -24.20
C GLU A 448 -7.78 31.58 -23.90
N CYS A 449 -7.37 31.17 -22.70
CA CYS A 449 -7.54 29.81 -22.24
C CYS A 449 -9.01 29.44 -22.00
N GLU A 450 -9.82 30.39 -21.49
CA GLU A 450 -11.28 30.19 -21.37
C GLU A 450 -11.96 29.96 -22.73
N GLN A 451 -11.55 30.73 -23.75
CA GLN A 451 -12.07 30.54 -25.11
C GLN A 451 -11.70 29.16 -25.66
N LEU A 452 -10.44 28.71 -25.49
CA LEU A 452 -9.99 27.38 -25.92
C LEU A 452 -10.81 26.29 -25.21
N MET A 453 -10.97 26.43 -23.88
CA MET A 453 -11.74 25.48 -23.08
C MET A 453 -13.19 25.41 -23.48
N HIS A 454 -13.82 26.57 -23.80
CA HIS A 454 -15.20 26.63 -24.29
C HIS A 454 -15.37 25.89 -25.63
N GLN A 455 -14.45 26.11 -26.58
CA GLN A 455 -14.45 25.39 -27.85
C GLN A 455 -14.30 23.87 -27.65
N ALA A 456 -13.41 23.44 -26.76
CA ALA A 456 -13.21 22.02 -26.44
C ALA A 456 -14.46 21.43 -25.76
N PHE A 457 -15.08 22.19 -24.84
CA PHE A 457 -16.29 21.76 -24.14
C PHE A 457 -17.44 21.46 -25.08
N ASP A 458 -17.67 22.35 -26.07
CA ASP A 458 -18.74 22.20 -27.04
C ASP A 458 -18.43 21.08 -28.05
N SER A 459 -17.19 21.06 -28.61
CA SER A 459 -16.83 20.12 -29.69
C SER A 459 -16.70 18.68 -29.20
N MET A 460 -16.28 18.47 -27.95
CA MET A 460 -16.05 17.14 -27.35
C MET A 460 -17.17 16.70 -26.42
N ALA A 461 -18.28 17.46 -26.30
CA ALA A 461 -19.37 17.19 -25.37
C ALA A 461 -18.89 16.86 -23.94
N LEU A 462 -17.97 17.68 -23.42
CA LEU A 462 -17.36 17.45 -22.12
C LEU A 462 -18.37 17.59 -20.97
N THR A 463 -18.17 16.84 -19.92
CA THR A 463 -18.93 16.98 -18.67
C THR A 463 -18.19 17.92 -17.69
N ALA A 464 -18.87 18.40 -16.64
CA ALA A 464 -18.24 19.19 -15.58
C ALA A 464 -17.06 18.43 -14.95
N ARG A 465 -17.16 17.11 -14.79
CA ARG A 465 -16.05 16.28 -14.28
C ARG A 465 -14.85 16.25 -15.23
N SER A 466 -15.10 16.18 -16.54
CA SER A 466 -14.03 16.23 -17.55
C SER A 466 -13.34 17.59 -17.56
N TYR A 467 -14.10 18.68 -17.39
CA TYR A 467 -13.58 20.03 -17.23
C TYR A 467 -12.59 20.14 -16.06
N ASP A 468 -13.00 19.71 -14.86
CA ASP A 468 -12.16 19.74 -13.67
C ASP A 468 -10.85 18.93 -13.85
N ARG A 469 -10.92 17.79 -14.57
CA ARG A 469 -9.74 16.94 -14.82
C ARG A 469 -8.77 17.59 -15.77
N ILE A 470 -9.27 18.19 -16.86
CA ILE A 470 -8.43 18.94 -17.79
C ILE A 470 -7.68 20.04 -17.04
N LEU A 471 -8.34 20.77 -16.15
CA LEU A 471 -7.69 21.81 -15.34
C LEU A 471 -6.60 21.25 -14.42
N ARG A 472 -6.84 20.12 -13.74
CA ARG A 472 -5.84 19.47 -12.88
C ARG A 472 -4.63 19.00 -13.68
N VAL A 473 -4.85 18.43 -14.85
CA VAL A 473 -3.77 18.00 -15.76
C VAL A 473 -3.01 19.22 -16.31
N ALA A 474 -3.70 20.27 -16.76
CA ALA A 474 -3.08 21.51 -17.23
C ALA A 474 -2.23 22.19 -16.14
N ARG A 475 -2.71 22.17 -14.87
CA ARG A 475 -1.91 22.68 -13.74
C ARG A 475 -0.66 21.85 -13.53
N THR A 476 -0.72 20.53 -13.68
CA THR A 476 0.44 19.66 -13.57
C THR A 476 1.46 19.91 -14.67
N ILE A 477 1.01 20.12 -15.91
CA ILE A 477 1.88 20.46 -17.03
C ILE A 477 2.58 21.81 -16.77
N ALA A 478 1.83 22.82 -16.31
CA ALA A 478 2.40 24.10 -15.92
C ALA A 478 3.41 24.01 -14.78
N ASP A 479 3.18 23.12 -13.79
CA ASP A 479 4.14 22.86 -12.71
C ASP A 479 5.43 22.19 -13.23
N LEU A 480 5.33 21.30 -14.21
CA LEU A 480 6.49 20.69 -14.88
C LEU A 480 7.31 21.71 -15.65
N ASP A 481 6.66 22.70 -16.24
CA ASP A 481 7.30 23.78 -17.01
C ASP A 481 7.74 24.96 -16.09
N GLY A 482 7.50 24.86 -14.77
CA GLY A 482 7.84 25.90 -13.80
C GLY A 482 7.00 27.18 -13.94
N ALA A 483 5.83 27.10 -14.57
CA ALA A 483 4.95 28.25 -14.82
C ALA A 483 4.02 28.51 -13.61
N GLU A 484 3.85 29.78 -13.23
CA GLU A 484 2.95 30.19 -12.16
C GLU A 484 1.47 30.03 -12.56
N THR A 485 1.15 30.25 -13.81
CA THR A 485 -0.21 30.20 -14.36
C THR A 485 -0.34 29.18 -15.49
N ILE A 486 -1.56 28.71 -15.73
CA ILE A 486 -1.85 27.82 -16.84
C ILE A 486 -1.86 28.66 -18.13
N GLY A 487 -0.98 28.33 -19.08
CA GLY A 487 -0.94 28.95 -20.41
C GLY A 487 -1.66 28.10 -21.46
N LEU A 488 -1.81 28.67 -22.67
CA LEU A 488 -2.49 28.00 -23.81
C LEU A 488 -1.88 26.63 -24.16
N ALA A 489 -0.54 26.53 -24.17
CA ALA A 489 0.14 25.29 -24.49
C ALA A 489 -0.17 24.18 -23.46
N HIS A 490 -0.17 24.55 -22.15
CA HIS A 490 -0.49 23.61 -21.08
C HIS A 490 -1.91 23.07 -21.17
N LEU A 491 -2.87 23.99 -21.49
CA LEU A 491 -4.27 23.63 -21.63
C LEU A 491 -4.52 22.78 -22.90
N ALA A 492 -3.87 23.11 -24.00
CA ALA A 492 -3.99 22.37 -25.26
C ALA A 492 -3.44 20.93 -25.09
N GLU A 493 -2.29 20.75 -24.45
CA GLU A 493 -1.73 19.43 -24.12
C GLU A 493 -2.70 18.64 -23.22
N ALA A 494 -3.28 19.26 -22.19
CA ALA A 494 -4.23 18.62 -21.30
C ALA A 494 -5.53 18.18 -22.01
N ILE A 495 -6.03 18.99 -22.94
CA ILE A 495 -7.21 18.66 -23.78
C ILE A 495 -6.89 17.46 -24.67
N GLN A 496 -5.68 17.40 -25.27
CA GLN A 496 -5.25 16.28 -26.10
C GLN A 496 -5.36 14.92 -25.38
N TYR A 497 -5.09 14.88 -24.08
CA TYR A 497 -5.22 13.65 -23.29
C TYR A 497 -6.68 13.19 -23.07
N ARG A 498 -7.68 13.90 -23.63
CA ARG A 498 -9.09 13.54 -23.56
C ARG A 498 -9.74 13.38 -24.94
N THR A 499 -8.96 13.47 -26.03
CA THR A 499 -9.48 13.43 -27.39
C THR A 499 -9.80 12.01 -27.91
N TYR A 500 -9.40 10.95 -27.20
CA TYR A 500 -9.70 9.59 -27.62
C TYR A 500 -11.22 9.35 -27.67
N ASP A 501 -11.71 9.04 -28.87
CA ASP A 501 -13.13 8.82 -29.11
C ASP A 501 -13.50 7.35 -28.93
N PHE A 502 -14.26 7.05 -27.88
CA PHE A 502 -14.86 5.74 -27.65
C PHE A 502 -16.13 5.51 -28.47
N SER A 503 -16.67 6.54 -29.12
CA SER A 503 -17.76 6.41 -30.05
C SER A 503 -17.25 5.78 -31.34
N VAL A 504 -17.90 4.74 -31.80
CA VAL A 504 -17.60 4.11 -33.08
C VAL A 504 -18.61 4.65 -34.07
N ALA A 505 -18.14 5.41 -35.06
CA ALA A 505 -19.02 5.96 -36.12
C ALA A 505 -19.85 4.83 -36.74
N GLU A 506 -21.12 5.08 -36.93
CA GLU A 506 -21.95 4.22 -37.80
C GLU A 506 -21.49 4.42 -39.24
N PRO A 507 -21.40 3.33 -40.03
CA PRO A 507 -20.97 3.43 -41.41
C PRO A 507 -21.98 4.21 -42.28
#